data_329031bce6f8a409e3cf3c32634b9744
#
_entry.id   329031bce6f8a409e3cf3c32634b9744
#
_cell.length_a   1.000
_cell.length_b   1.000
_cell.length_c   1.000
_cell.angle_alpha   90.00
_cell.angle_beta   90.00
_cell.angle_gamma   90.00
#
_symmetry.space_group_name_H-M   'P 1'
#
loop_
_entity.id
_entity.type
_entity.pdbx_description
1 polymer ?
#
loop_
_entity_poly.entity_id
_entity_poly.type
_entity_poly.pdbx_seq_one_letter_code
_entity_poly.pdbx_strand_id
1 'polypeptide(L)'
;MLKIKTNEISFNIKDYVHLIMGSKKIGKSTLFSEIGRAECGLDKTLCISMGDEDGHQVLKGLPYVNPKNWDEFHEFVHDMVTHPENYPFELVSIDTIDVMVDMAIDKILKEHLIKYKEPCKSINDAFGGYGRGKEAVCRLISNEIELIKQSKYGLFLIGHNKVRPQEDKDGIKFLQLTSNLESQYYNAFAYKAAIICNIDVEQNIGDAILDSSGKQRKAGKLQNSERYMYFRSDGYIDAGSRFRNIPNRVPFTDDPKIAAQNYINAVKEGIKDADEFSGSDEEFNKLAKKDNDIKEEKASKAAIANIKADEDEKRVELFDKFKELLKSAGTKQKNEAVNLVKEWEYTTKDLETKASLEELQQLITILEKDNFVS
;
A
#
# COMPACT_ATOMS: atom_id res chain seq x y z
N MET A 1 -23.81 18.17 7.50
CA MET A 1 -24.87 17.20 7.14
C MET A 1 -24.28 16.20 6.14
N LEU A 2 -24.31 14.90 6.42
CA LEU A 2 -23.84 13.87 5.49
C LEU A 2 -24.75 13.83 4.25
N LYS A 3 -24.13 13.82 3.06
CA LYS A 3 -24.87 13.69 1.79
C LYS A 3 -24.97 12.21 1.42
N ILE A 4 -26.16 11.74 1.08
CA ILE A 4 -26.39 10.42 0.51
C ILE A 4 -25.83 10.45 -0.91
N LYS A 5 -25.03 9.46 -1.27
CA LYS A 5 -24.49 9.25 -2.61
C LYS A 5 -24.92 7.90 -3.12
N THR A 6 -25.24 7.81 -4.40
CA THR A 6 -25.41 6.53 -5.11
C THR A 6 -24.02 6.05 -5.55
N ASN A 7 -23.74 4.77 -5.33
CA ASN A 7 -22.49 4.18 -5.80
C ASN A 7 -22.58 3.91 -7.31
N GLU A 8 -21.53 4.25 -8.03
CA GLU A 8 -21.34 3.92 -9.44
C GLU A 8 -20.15 2.97 -9.55
N ILE A 9 -20.24 1.98 -10.43
CA ILE A 9 -19.15 1.04 -10.68
C ILE A 9 -18.14 1.71 -11.61
N SER A 10 -16.88 1.76 -11.22
CA SER A 10 -15.83 2.24 -12.11
C SER A 10 -15.45 1.18 -13.14
N PHE A 11 -15.32 1.57 -14.40
CA PHE A 11 -14.83 0.73 -15.49
C PHE A 11 -13.30 0.65 -15.52
N ASN A 12 -12.62 1.49 -14.74
CA ASN A 12 -11.17 1.51 -14.66
C ASN A 12 -10.66 0.49 -13.63
N ILE A 13 -9.94 -0.54 -14.08
CA ILE A 13 -9.37 -1.57 -13.19
C ILE A 13 -8.42 -0.97 -12.13
N LYS A 14 -7.79 0.18 -12.42
CA LYS A 14 -6.89 0.90 -11.52
C LYS A 14 -7.61 1.51 -10.29
N ASP A 15 -8.94 1.57 -10.28
CA ASP A 15 -9.70 2.10 -9.15
C ASP A 15 -9.93 1.07 -8.04
N TYR A 16 -9.55 -0.15 -8.30
CA TYR A 16 -9.64 -1.27 -7.37
C TYR A 16 -8.27 -1.61 -6.81
N VAL A 17 -8.19 -1.91 -5.51
CA VAL A 17 -6.97 -2.44 -4.91
C VAL A 17 -6.86 -3.93 -5.22
N HIS A 18 -5.72 -4.32 -5.77
CA HIS A 18 -5.42 -5.70 -6.14
C HIS A 18 -4.40 -6.28 -5.17
N LEU A 19 -4.65 -7.47 -4.64
CA LEU A 19 -3.68 -8.25 -3.86
C LEU A 19 -3.33 -9.52 -4.65
N ILE A 20 -2.07 -9.62 -5.07
CA ILE A 20 -1.56 -10.78 -5.81
C ILE A 20 -0.63 -11.56 -4.90
N MET A 21 -1.00 -12.81 -4.61
CA MET A 21 -0.19 -13.73 -3.82
C MET A 21 0.32 -14.88 -4.67
N GLY A 22 1.43 -15.46 -4.27
CA GLY A 22 2.02 -16.62 -4.95
C GLY A 22 3.36 -17.00 -4.35
N SER A 23 3.87 -18.16 -4.67
CA SER A 23 5.17 -18.63 -4.20
C SER A 23 6.30 -17.73 -4.70
N LYS A 24 7.46 -17.82 -4.06
CA LYS A 24 8.65 -17.09 -4.48
C LYS A 24 9.02 -17.45 -5.92
N LYS A 25 9.36 -16.42 -6.71
CA LYS A 25 9.80 -16.54 -8.11
C LYS A 25 8.76 -17.13 -9.09
N ILE A 26 7.47 -17.15 -8.73
CA ILE A 26 6.41 -17.63 -9.64
C ILE A 26 6.11 -16.64 -10.78
N GLY A 27 6.55 -15.38 -10.70
CA GLY A 27 6.36 -14.35 -11.73
C GLY A 27 5.40 -13.21 -11.36
N LYS A 28 5.13 -12.97 -10.07
CA LYS A 28 4.20 -11.91 -9.62
C LYS A 28 4.59 -10.51 -10.08
N SER A 29 5.85 -10.12 -9.87
CA SER A 29 6.37 -8.80 -10.28
C SER A 29 6.37 -8.64 -11.80
N THR A 30 6.64 -9.74 -12.54
CA THR A 30 6.53 -9.79 -14.00
C THR A 30 5.09 -9.61 -14.45
N LEU A 31 4.14 -10.28 -13.81
CA LEU A 31 2.70 -10.11 -14.08
C LEU A 31 2.29 -8.66 -13.89
N PHE A 32 2.65 -8.04 -12.78
CA PHE A 32 2.36 -6.62 -12.53
C PHE A 32 2.95 -5.71 -13.61
N SER A 33 4.22 -5.91 -13.99
CA SER A 33 4.85 -5.09 -15.02
C SER A 33 4.17 -5.20 -16.39
N GLU A 34 3.67 -6.39 -16.76
CA GLU A 34 2.97 -6.59 -18.02
C GLU A 34 1.50 -6.10 -17.96
N ILE A 35 0.84 -6.15 -16.79
CA ILE A 35 -0.44 -5.47 -16.58
C ILE A 35 -0.26 -3.96 -16.77
N GLY A 36 0.75 -3.37 -16.13
CA GLY A 36 1.06 -1.96 -16.28
C GLY A 36 1.37 -1.55 -17.72
N ARG A 37 2.17 -2.38 -18.42
CA ARG A 37 2.48 -2.17 -19.84
C ARG A 37 1.22 -2.14 -20.71
N ALA A 38 0.27 -3.02 -20.42
CA ALA A 38 -0.97 -3.15 -21.19
C ALA A 38 -1.97 -2.02 -20.89
N GLU A 39 -2.08 -1.60 -19.63
CA GLU A 39 -3.12 -0.65 -19.19
C GLU A 39 -2.71 0.83 -19.28
N CYS A 40 -1.44 1.16 -19.07
CA CYS A 40 -1.01 2.57 -19.04
C CYS A 40 0.36 2.84 -19.67
N GLY A 41 1.12 1.79 -20.01
CA GLY A 41 2.51 1.89 -20.42
C GLY A 41 3.48 1.64 -19.25
N LEU A 42 4.63 1.05 -19.57
CA LEU A 42 5.59 0.67 -18.53
C LEU A 42 6.23 1.89 -17.85
N ASP A 43 6.39 2.99 -18.58
CA ASP A 43 6.89 4.28 -18.10
C ASP A 43 5.97 4.95 -17.06
N LYS A 44 4.70 4.57 -17.06
CA LYS A 44 3.69 5.01 -16.09
C LYS A 44 3.39 3.99 -14.99
N THR A 45 4.22 2.96 -14.90
CA THR A 45 4.10 1.88 -13.92
C THR A 45 5.27 1.95 -12.94
N LEU A 46 5.00 2.02 -11.65
CA LEU A 46 6.02 2.12 -10.59
C LEU A 46 6.03 0.89 -9.71
N CYS A 47 7.20 0.32 -9.46
CA CYS A 47 7.40 -0.71 -8.44
C CYS A 47 8.04 -0.10 -7.20
N ILE A 48 7.34 -0.11 -6.06
CA ILE A 48 7.93 0.15 -4.75
C ILE A 48 8.46 -1.18 -4.22
N SER A 49 9.76 -1.41 -4.42
CA SER A 49 10.47 -2.63 -4.03
C SER A 49 10.93 -2.51 -2.59
N MET A 50 10.28 -3.20 -1.66
CA MET A 50 10.49 -3.01 -0.23
C MET A 50 11.79 -3.68 0.24
N GLY A 51 12.64 -2.93 0.94
CA GLY A 51 13.85 -3.45 1.60
C GLY A 51 14.85 -4.09 0.64
N ASP A 52 15.06 -5.38 0.81
CA ASP A 52 16.02 -6.18 0.04
C ASP A 52 15.36 -7.02 -1.08
N GLU A 53 14.12 -6.70 -1.43
CA GLU A 53 13.46 -7.36 -2.57
C GLU A 53 14.10 -6.94 -3.90
N ASP A 54 14.47 -7.93 -4.72
CA ASP A 54 15.23 -7.76 -5.95
C ASP A 54 14.42 -8.08 -7.23
N GLY A 55 13.13 -8.34 -7.10
CA GLY A 55 12.26 -8.77 -8.21
C GLY A 55 12.26 -7.80 -9.40
N HIS A 56 12.47 -6.52 -9.15
CA HIS A 56 12.54 -5.47 -10.19
C HIS A 56 13.79 -5.55 -11.07
N GLN A 57 14.91 -6.13 -10.61
CA GLN A 57 16.22 -6.13 -11.31
C GLN A 57 16.17 -6.82 -12.67
N VAL A 58 15.27 -7.80 -12.85
CA VAL A 58 15.12 -8.54 -14.12
C VAL A 58 14.06 -7.93 -15.04
N LEU A 59 13.40 -6.84 -14.63
CA LEU A 59 12.29 -6.20 -15.37
C LEU A 59 12.79 -4.94 -16.08
N LYS A 60 13.39 -5.13 -17.26
CA LYS A 60 13.97 -4.03 -18.05
C LYS A 60 12.96 -2.93 -18.32
N GLY A 61 13.32 -1.70 -17.90
CA GLY A 61 12.55 -0.48 -18.18
C GLY A 61 11.39 -0.22 -17.22
N LEU A 62 11.19 -1.06 -16.19
CA LEU A 62 10.24 -0.78 -15.12
C LEU A 62 10.82 0.28 -14.16
N PRO A 63 10.19 1.44 -14.00
CA PRO A 63 10.51 2.38 -12.94
C PRO A 63 10.36 1.74 -11.56
N TYR A 64 11.33 2.01 -10.67
CA TYR A 64 11.25 1.50 -9.31
C TYR A 64 11.86 2.48 -8.29
N VAL A 65 11.43 2.32 -7.05
CA VAL A 65 12.03 2.91 -5.86
C VAL A 65 12.22 1.82 -4.82
N ASN A 66 13.27 1.95 -4.00
CA ASN A 66 13.61 0.92 -3.02
C ASN A 66 13.85 1.51 -1.62
N PRO A 67 12.77 1.84 -0.88
CA PRO A 67 12.88 2.30 0.49
C PRO A 67 13.46 1.21 1.39
N LYS A 68 14.36 1.57 2.30
CA LYS A 68 15.06 0.64 3.20
C LYS A 68 14.45 0.53 4.59
N ASN A 69 13.56 1.43 4.94
CA ASN A 69 12.84 1.46 6.20
C ASN A 69 11.46 2.11 6.03
N TRP A 70 10.65 2.04 7.10
CA TRP A 70 9.30 2.59 7.07
C TRP A 70 9.26 4.10 6.82
N ASP A 71 10.20 4.85 7.39
CA ASP A 71 10.18 6.32 7.29
C ASP A 71 10.45 6.76 5.84
N GLU A 72 11.43 6.15 5.16
CA GLU A 72 11.69 6.40 3.73
C GLU A 72 10.48 6.02 2.85
N PHE A 73 9.82 4.91 3.17
CA PHE A 73 8.61 4.49 2.45
C PHE A 73 7.47 5.49 2.64
N HIS A 74 7.21 5.89 3.89
CA HIS A 74 6.17 6.85 4.24
C HIS A 74 6.42 8.21 3.58
N GLU A 75 7.63 8.76 3.68
CA GLU A 75 8.02 10.02 3.06
C GLU A 75 7.82 9.99 1.54
N PHE A 76 8.25 8.91 0.89
CA PHE A 76 8.07 8.73 -0.55
C PHE A 76 6.59 8.69 -0.95
N VAL A 77 5.78 7.88 -0.26
CA VAL A 77 4.33 7.77 -0.53
C VAL A 77 3.65 9.11 -0.30
N HIS A 78 4.00 9.80 0.80
CA HIS A 78 3.44 11.10 1.14
C HIS A 78 3.77 12.15 0.07
N ASP A 79 5.03 12.25 -0.37
CA ASP A 79 5.43 13.17 -1.43
C ASP A 79 4.73 12.84 -2.76
N MET A 80 4.68 11.56 -3.13
CA MET A 80 4.01 11.09 -4.34
C MET A 80 2.51 11.45 -4.37
N VAL A 81 1.82 11.38 -3.23
CA VAL A 81 0.39 11.67 -3.14
C VAL A 81 0.13 13.17 -3.04
N THR A 82 1.02 13.93 -2.39
CA THR A 82 0.89 15.37 -2.17
C THR A 82 1.30 16.17 -3.42
N HIS A 83 2.32 15.71 -4.16
CA HIS A 83 2.83 16.34 -5.37
C HIS A 83 2.69 15.44 -6.60
N PRO A 84 1.46 15.02 -6.96
CA PRO A 84 1.24 14.05 -8.03
C PRO A 84 1.74 14.50 -9.42
N GLU A 85 1.98 15.80 -9.62
CA GLU A 85 2.56 16.37 -10.84
C GLU A 85 4.02 15.95 -11.06
N ASN A 86 4.76 15.64 -10.00
CA ASN A 86 6.14 15.18 -10.05
C ASN A 86 6.24 13.67 -10.36
N TYR A 87 5.13 12.95 -10.25
CA TYR A 87 5.06 11.49 -10.37
C TYR A 87 4.10 11.08 -11.48
N PRO A 88 4.59 10.89 -12.72
CA PRO A 88 3.74 10.63 -13.90
C PRO A 88 3.18 9.20 -13.95
N PHE A 89 3.15 8.51 -12.80
CA PHE A 89 2.68 7.14 -12.71
C PHE A 89 1.15 7.07 -12.64
N GLU A 90 0.61 5.95 -13.12
CA GLU A 90 -0.80 5.60 -13.03
C GLU A 90 -1.03 4.31 -12.24
N LEU A 91 -0.04 3.39 -12.26
CA LEU A 91 -0.06 2.14 -11.50
C LEU A 91 1.14 2.05 -10.57
N VAL A 92 0.90 1.62 -9.35
CA VAL A 92 1.92 1.44 -8.33
C VAL A 92 1.79 0.05 -7.72
N SER A 93 2.91 -0.66 -7.55
CA SER A 93 2.95 -1.88 -6.73
C SER A 93 3.77 -1.70 -5.47
N ILE A 94 3.37 -2.38 -4.40
CA ILE A 94 4.19 -2.63 -3.21
C ILE A 94 4.66 -4.08 -3.27
N ASP A 95 5.95 -4.29 -3.50
CA ASP A 95 6.59 -5.60 -3.67
C ASP A 95 7.74 -5.75 -2.63
N THR A 96 7.57 -6.46 -1.50
CA THR A 96 6.40 -7.23 -1.11
C THR A 96 5.75 -6.70 0.17
N ILE A 97 4.47 -7.01 0.36
CA ILE A 97 3.77 -6.68 1.61
C ILE A 97 4.34 -7.41 2.83
N ASP A 98 5.02 -8.54 2.63
CA ASP A 98 5.70 -9.27 3.70
C ASP A 98 6.78 -8.38 4.32
N VAL A 99 7.65 -7.78 3.50
CA VAL A 99 8.71 -6.86 3.94
C VAL A 99 8.13 -5.54 4.47
N MET A 100 7.02 -5.06 3.88
CA MET A 100 6.31 -3.89 4.40
C MET A 100 5.86 -4.09 5.86
N VAL A 101 5.36 -5.29 6.21
CA VAL A 101 4.99 -5.64 7.58
C VAL A 101 6.22 -5.63 8.49
N ASP A 102 7.33 -6.22 8.06
CA ASP A 102 8.57 -6.25 8.85
C ASP A 102 9.08 -4.82 9.13
N MET A 103 9.08 -3.94 8.14
CA MET A 103 9.43 -2.53 8.31
C MET A 103 8.50 -1.79 9.28
N ALA A 104 7.19 -2.05 9.20
CA ALA A 104 6.21 -1.47 10.12
C ALA A 104 6.42 -1.97 11.56
N ILE A 105 6.76 -3.24 11.74
CA ILE A 105 7.12 -3.80 13.04
C ILE A 105 8.33 -3.09 13.61
N ASP A 106 9.40 -2.94 12.83
CA ASP A 106 10.63 -2.26 13.24
C ASP A 106 10.36 -0.79 13.64
N LYS A 107 9.51 -0.10 12.90
CA LYS A 107 9.08 1.27 13.21
C LYS A 107 8.39 1.33 14.57
N ILE A 108 7.41 0.47 14.83
CA ILE A 108 6.67 0.41 16.09
C ILE A 108 7.59 0.06 17.28
N LEU A 109 8.55 -0.84 17.09
CA LEU A 109 9.53 -1.17 18.12
C LEU A 109 10.44 0.02 18.46
N LYS A 110 10.87 0.79 17.45
CA LYS A 110 11.62 2.05 17.64
C LYS A 110 10.79 3.11 18.38
N GLU A 111 9.54 3.29 18.01
CA GLU A 111 8.63 4.23 18.68
C GLU A 111 8.38 3.83 20.15
N HIS A 112 8.22 2.54 20.42
CA HIS A 112 8.14 2.03 21.78
C HIS A 112 9.38 2.40 22.60
N LEU A 113 10.58 2.13 22.06
CA LEU A 113 11.85 2.45 22.70
C LEU A 113 11.98 3.97 23.01
N ILE A 114 11.60 4.81 22.06
CA ILE A 114 11.64 6.28 22.24
C ILE A 114 10.70 6.70 23.39
N LYS A 115 9.48 6.16 23.39
CA LYS A 115 8.43 6.55 24.35
C LYS A 115 8.69 6.05 25.78
N TYR A 116 9.11 4.80 25.93
CA TYR A 116 9.25 4.15 27.25
C TYR A 116 10.70 4.07 27.73
N LYS A 117 11.68 4.40 26.87
CA LYS A 117 13.12 4.31 27.15
C LYS A 117 13.61 2.88 27.47
N GLU A 118 12.79 1.89 27.18
CA GLU A 118 13.07 0.47 27.38
C GLU A 118 12.76 -0.31 26.11
N PRO A 119 13.64 -1.23 25.67
CA PRO A 119 13.35 -2.09 24.53
C PRO A 119 12.30 -3.15 24.91
N CYS A 120 11.35 -3.43 24.05
CA CYS A 120 10.48 -4.58 24.23
C CYS A 120 11.04 -5.83 23.53
N LYS A 121 10.71 -7.01 24.08
CA LYS A 121 11.21 -8.30 23.57
C LYS A 121 10.57 -8.69 22.23
N SER A 122 9.35 -8.28 22.02
CA SER A 122 8.59 -8.58 20.82
C SER A 122 7.53 -7.52 20.56
N ILE A 123 6.97 -7.52 19.34
CA ILE A 123 5.85 -6.65 18.98
C ILE A 123 4.61 -6.90 19.86
N ASN A 124 4.45 -8.11 20.40
CA ASN A 124 3.34 -8.42 21.31
C ASN A 124 3.44 -7.67 22.63
N ASP A 125 4.66 -7.35 23.09
CA ASP A 125 4.93 -6.65 24.35
C ASP A 125 4.91 -5.13 24.19
N ALA A 126 4.92 -4.63 22.95
CA ALA A 126 4.96 -3.21 22.69
C ALA A 126 3.72 -2.47 23.23
N PHE A 127 3.93 -1.24 23.73
CA PHE A 127 2.91 -0.34 24.28
C PHE A 127 2.09 -0.93 25.45
N GLY A 128 2.70 -1.82 26.22
CA GLY A 128 2.08 -2.45 27.39
C GLY A 128 1.38 -3.78 27.09
N GLY A 129 1.68 -4.40 25.95
CA GLY A 129 1.21 -5.75 25.61
C GLY A 129 -0.23 -5.80 25.09
N TYR A 130 -0.86 -6.96 25.28
CA TYR A 130 -2.26 -7.24 24.88
C TYR A 130 -2.55 -6.96 23.39
N GLY A 131 -1.55 -7.17 22.51
CA GLY A 131 -1.71 -6.99 21.06
C GLY A 131 -1.64 -5.55 20.56
N ARG A 132 -1.45 -4.54 21.44
CA ARG A 132 -1.41 -3.12 21.05
C ARG A 132 -0.31 -2.80 20.03
N GLY A 133 0.84 -3.47 20.13
CA GLY A 133 1.89 -3.34 19.13
C GLY A 133 1.45 -3.80 17.74
N LYS A 134 0.81 -4.97 17.65
CA LYS A 134 0.26 -5.47 16.37
C LYS A 134 -0.85 -4.57 15.81
N GLU A 135 -1.71 -4.04 16.67
CA GLU A 135 -2.75 -3.07 16.24
C GLU A 135 -2.12 -1.80 15.69
N ALA A 136 -1.04 -1.30 16.30
CA ALA A 136 -0.31 -0.14 15.80
C ALA A 136 0.31 -0.40 14.43
N VAL A 137 0.93 -1.57 14.21
CA VAL A 137 1.43 -2.01 12.90
C VAL A 137 0.30 -2.04 11.85
N CYS A 138 -0.83 -2.68 12.17
CA CYS A 138 -1.97 -2.74 11.26
C CYS A 138 -2.52 -1.34 10.92
N ARG A 139 -2.48 -0.41 11.88
CA ARG A 139 -2.90 0.97 11.67
C ARG A 139 -1.96 1.72 10.72
N LEU A 140 -0.63 1.60 10.92
CA LEU A 140 0.35 2.18 10.01
C LEU A 140 0.11 1.69 8.58
N ILE A 141 0.05 0.37 8.39
CA ILE A 141 -0.18 -0.24 7.07
C ILE A 141 -1.49 0.25 6.45
N SER A 142 -2.59 0.25 7.23
CA SER A 142 -3.90 0.65 6.72
C SER A 142 -3.94 2.12 6.31
N ASN A 143 -3.22 3.00 7.01
CA ASN A 143 -3.14 4.41 6.68
C ASN A 143 -2.42 4.63 5.34
N GLU A 144 -1.28 3.96 5.10
CA GLU A 144 -0.54 4.08 3.84
C GLU A 144 -1.36 3.57 2.64
N ILE A 145 -2.01 2.41 2.80
CA ILE A 145 -2.88 1.88 1.75
C ILE A 145 -4.03 2.84 1.44
N GLU A 146 -4.65 3.43 2.47
CA GLU A 146 -5.75 4.36 2.27
C GLU A 146 -5.27 5.67 1.63
N LEU A 147 -4.08 6.15 1.98
CA LEU A 147 -3.47 7.33 1.37
C LEU A 147 -3.26 7.14 -0.14
N ILE A 148 -2.65 6.02 -0.54
CA ILE A 148 -2.46 5.69 -1.97
C ILE A 148 -3.81 5.50 -2.67
N LYS A 149 -4.75 4.79 -2.04
CA LYS A 149 -6.08 4.52 -2.60
C LYS A 149 -6.90 5.78 -2.89
N GLN A 150 -6.75 6.82 -2.06
CA GLN A 150 -7.43 8.11 -2.24
C GLN A 150 -6.76 8.99 -3.30
N SER A 151 -5.59 8.62 -3.77
CA SER A 151 -4.83 9.31 -4.81
C SER A 151 -5.25 8.92 -6.23
N LYS A 152 -4.54 9.42 -7.23
CA LYS A 152 -4.73 9.04 -8.64
C LYS A 152 -4.24 7.63 -8.99
N TYR A 153 -3.39 7.02 -8.16
CA TYR A 153 -2.70 5.78 -8.48
C TYR A 153 -3.56 4.54 -8.29
N GLY A 154 -3.47 3.59 -9.20
CA GLY A 154 -3.96 2.24 -9.00
C GLY A 154 -2.98 1.43 -8.16
N LEU A 155 -3.45 0.65 -7.19
CA LEU A 155 -2.62 -0.04 -6.22
C LEU A 155 -2.65 -1.56 -6.39
N PHE A 156 -1.46 -2.14 -6.57
CA PHE A 156 -1.20 -3.56 -6.56
C PHE A 156 -0.32 -3.94 -5.37
N LEU A 157 -0.82 -4.83 -4.54
CA LEU A 157 -0.13 -5.39 -3.38
C LEU A 157 0.40 -6.77 -3.77
N ILE A 158 1.70 -6.99 -3.65
CA ILE A 158 2.34 -8.27 -3.99
C ILE A 158 2.81 -8.94 -2.72
N GLY A 159 2.38 -10.19 -2.50
CA GLY A 159 2.72 -10.95 -1.30
C GLY A 159 3.09 -12.40 -1.60
N HIS A 160 3.60 -13.06 -0.58
CA HIS A 160 3.89 -14.48 -0.64
C HIS A 160 2.75 -15.30 -0.05
N ASN A 161 2.55 -16.49 -0.62
CA ASN A 161 1.65 -17.47 -0.06
C ASN A 161 2.43 -18.63 0.59
N LYS A 162 1.74 -19.37 1.43
CA LYS A 162 2.18 -20.67 1.95
C LYS A 162 1.00 -21.57 2.28
N VAL A 163 1.25 -22.84 2.31
CA VAL A 163 0.29 -23.85 2.77
C VAL A 163 0.24 -23.84 4.29
N ARG A 164 -0.97 -23.72 4.86
CA ARG A 164 -1.23 -23.80 6.30
C ARG A 164 -2.28 -24.85 6.61
N PRO A 165 -2.13 -25.61 7.72
CA PRO A 165 -3.21 -26.43 8.24
C PRO A 165 -4.33 -25.54 8.75
N GLN A 166 -5.54 -25.87 8.37
CA GLN A 166 -6.80 -25.28 8.82
C GLN A 166 -7.68 -26.38 9.39
N GLU A 167 -8.69 -25.98 10.15
CA GLU A 167 -9.69 -26.88 10.70
C GLU A 167 -11.08 -26.35 10.38
N ASP A 168 -11.94 -27.18 9.84
CA ASP A 168 -13.32 -26.80 9.54
C ASP A 168 -14.19 -26.81 10.82
N LYS A 169 -15.45 -26.41 10.68
CA LYS A 169 -16.42 -26.36 11.76
C LYS A 169 -16.69 -27.73 12.41
N ASP A 170 -16.38 -28.82 11.74
CA ASP A 170 -16.58 -30.21 12.19
C ASP A 170 -15.28 -30.79 12.76
N GLY A 171 -14.20 -30.00 12.88
CA GLY A 171 -12.90 -30.41 13.39
C GLY A 171 -12.04 -31.17 12.39
N ILE A 172 -12.42 -31.16 11.09
CA ILE A 172 -11.66 -31.83 10.04
C ILE A 172 -10.52 -30.93 9.59
N LYS A 173 -9.29 -31.43 9.70
CA LYS A 173 -8.09 -30.71 9.31
C LYS A 173 -7.85 -30.81 7.80
N PHE A 174 -7.58 -29.70 7.17
CA PHE A 174 -7.20 -29.63 5.76
C PHE A 174 -6.04 -28.64 5.56
N LEU A 175 -5.41 -28.65 4.40
CA LEU A 175 -4.35 -27.73 4.03
C LEU A 175 -4.94 -26.64 3.15
N GLN A 176 -4.64 -25.37 3.49
CA GLN A 176 -5.06 -24.23 2.71
C GLN A 176 -3.85 -23.42 2.25
N LEU A 177 -3.81 -23.07 0.96
CA LEU A 177 -2.86 -22.11 0.41
C LEU A 177 -3.37 -20.71 0.69
N THR A 178 -2.69 -20.00 1.58
CA THR A 178 -3.08 -18.64 2.02
C THR A 178 -1.83 -17.76 2.17
N SER A 179 -2.00 -16.53 2.63
CA SER A 179 -0.88 -15.60 2.83
C SER A 179 0.20 -16.17 3.77
N ASN A 180 1.47 -15.80 3.49
CA ASN A 180 2.58 -16.06 4.38
C ASN A 180 2.51 -15.25 5.69
N LEU A 181 1.81 -14.11 5.69
CA LEU A 181 1.62 -13.25 6.85
C LEU A 181 0.75 -13.88 7.93
N GLU A 182 0.94 -13.49 9.19
CA GLU A 182 -0.04 -13.79 10.24
C GLU A 182 -1.41 -13.19 9.88
N SER A 183 -2.49 -13.88 10.26
CA SER A 183 -3.86 -13.50 9.86
C SER A 183 -4.22 -12.07 10.19
N GLN A 184 -3.73 -11.52 11.33
CA GLN A 184 -4.00 -10.13 11.71
C GLN A 184 -3.40 -9.13 10.72
N TYR A 185 -2.16 -9.33 10.30
CA TYR A 185 -1.50 -8.49 9.30
C TYR A 185 -2.08 -8.69 7.91
N TYR A 186 -2.33 -9.95 7.52
CA TYR A 186 -2.97 -10.26 6.25
C TYR A 186 -4.32 -9.53 6.10
N ASN A 187 -5.13 -9.52 7.14
CA ASN A 187 -6.43 -8.87 7.13
C ASN A 187 -6.34 -7.35 6.90
N ALA A 188 -5.25 -6.70 7.32
CA ALA A 188 -5.04 -5.27 7.05
C ALA A 188 -4.97 -4.97 5.55
N PHE A 189 -4.47 -5.91 4.74
CA PHE A 189 -4.44 -5.84 3.28
C PHE A 189 -5.72 -6.37 2.65
N ALA A 190 -6.15 -7.56 3.06
CA ALA A 190 -7.27 -8.28 2.44
C ALA A 190 -8.58 -7.50 2.52
N TYR A 191 -8.86 -6.81 3.63
CA TYR A 191 -10.08 -5.98 3.76
C TYR A 191 -10.08 -4.75 2.85
N LYS A 192 -8.91 -4.26 2.44
CA LYS A 192 -8.78 -3.13 1.53
C LYS A 192 -8.83 -3.57 0.06
N ALA A 193 -8.41 -4.79 -0.23
CA ALA A 193 -8.40 -5.34 -1.58
C ALA A 193 -9.83 -5.57 -2.11
N ALA A 194 -10.06 -5.20 -3.36
CA ALA A 194 -11.26 -5.57 -4.10
C ALA A 194 -11.09 -6.93 -4.78
N ILE A 195 -9.86 -7.28 -5.11
CA ILE A 195 -9.48 -8.52 -5.77
C ILE A 195 -8.29 -9.13 -5.01
N ILE A 196 -8.44 -10.37 -4.58
CA ILE A 196 -7.39 -11.21 -4.00
C ILE A 196 -7.15 -12.34 -4.99
N CYS A 197 -6.04 -12.25 -5.72
CA CYS A 197 -5.59 -13.26 -6.66
C CYS A 197 -4.48 -14.10 -6.05
N ASN A 198 -4.65 -15.42 -6.06
CA ASN A 198 -3.61 -16.35 -5.61
C ASN A 198 -3.11 -17.17 -6.80
N ILE A 199 -1.80 -17.13 -7.05
CA ILE A 199 -1.16 -17.89 -8.13
C ILE A 199 -0.64 -19.20 -7.56
N ASP A 200 -1.08 -20.31 -8.13
CA ASP A 200 -0.66 -21.65 -7.73
C ASP A 200 -0.32 -22.55 -8.91
N VAL A 201 0.39 -23.61 -8.61
CA VAL A 201 0.82 -24.64 -9.54
C VAL A 201 0.04 -25.92 -9.26
N GLU A 202 -0.90 -26.25 -10.13
CA GLU A 202 -1.58 -27.54 -10.08
C GLU A 202 -0.65 -28.62 -10.62
N GLN A 203 -0.42 -29.65 -9.83
CA GLN A 203 0.43 -30.79 -10.18
C GLN A 203 -0.41 -32.04 -10.24
N ASN A 204 -0.50 -32.66 -11.41
CA ASN A 204 -1.02 -34.01 -11.57
C ASN A 204 0.09 -35.00 -11.29
N ILE A 205 0.00 -35.67 -10.14
CA ILE A 205 0.92 -36.70 -9.73
C ILE A 205 0.25 -38.06 -10.02
N GLY A 206 0.85 -38.85 -10.90
CA GLY A 206 0.38 -40.20 -11.17
C GLY A 206 0.49 -41.10 -9.93
N ASP A 207 -0.20 -42.23 -9.96
CA ASP A 207 -0.35 -43.14 -8.82
C ASP A 207 0.98 -43.47 -8.16
N ALA A 208 1.02 -43.30 -6.85
CA ALA A 208 2.10 -43.83 -6.03
C ALA A 208 1.98 -45.36 -5.92
N ILE A 209 3.08 -46.06 -6.07
CA ILE A 209 3.08 -47.52 -5.86
C ILE A 209 3.11 -47.78 -4.35
N LEU A 210 2.03 -48.32 -3.83
CA LEU A 210 1.91 -48.75 -2.44
C LEU A 210 2.30 -50.23 -2.30
N ASP A 211 2.85 -50.63 -1.17
CA ASP A 211 3.03 -52.03 -0.83
C ASP A 211 1.75 -52.61 -0.19
N SER A 212 1.79 -53.91 0.10
CA SER A 212 0.67 -54.65 0.70
C SER A 212 0.26 -54.13 2.10
N SER A 213 1.09 -53.30 2.73
CA SER A 213 0.80 -52.66 4.02
C SER A 213 0.32 -51.19 3.87
N GLY A 214 0.14 -50.70 2.64
CA GLY A 214 -0.24 -49.32 2.35
C GLY A 214 0.91 -48.33 2.43
N LYS A 215 2.15 -48.76 2.62
CA LYS A 215 3.31 -47.87 2.59
C LYS A 215 3.74 -47.57 1.16
N GLN A 216 4.00 -46.28 0.92
CA GLN A 216 4.46 -45.80 -0.38
C GLN A 216 5.85 -46.36 -0.73
N ARG A 217 5.95 -47.23 -1.76
CA ARG A 217 7.20 -47.79 -2.28
C ARG A 217 7.87 -46.92 -3.33
N LYS A 218 7.08 -46.23 -4.14
CA LYS A 218 7.56 -45.23 -5.10
C LYS A 218 6.73 -44.02 -5.05
N ALA A 219 7.39 -42.85 -5.08
CA ALA A 219 6.72 -41.56 -5.25
C ALA A 219 5.96 -41.53 -6.58
N GLY A 220 4.79 -40.96 -6.60
CA GLY A 220 4.06 -40.65 -7.82
C GLY A 220 4.93 -39.82 -8.78
N LYS A 221 4.78 -40.07 -10.07
CA LYS A 221 5.53 -39.35 -11.09
C LYS A 221 4.74 -38.12 -11.51
N LEU A 222 5.37 -36.94 -11.51
CA LEU A 222 4.75 -35.74 -12.06
C LEU A 222 4.37 -36.00 -13.52
N GLN A 223 3.08 -35.91 -13.84
CA GLN A 223 2.55 -36.13 -15.19
C GLN A 223 2.39 -34.83 -15.92
N ASN A 224 1.82 -33.82 -15.25
CA ASN A 224 1.61 -32.47 -15.78
C ASN A 224 1.69 -31.46 -14.66
N SER A 225 2.06 -30.22 -15.02
CA SER A 225 2.10 -29.07 -14.12
C SER A 225 1.55 -27.86 -14.86
N GLU A 226 0.47 -27.32 -14.39
CA GLU A 226 -0.16 -26.14 -14.96
C GLU A 226 -0.26 -25.06 -13.89
N ARG A 227 -0.15 -23.78 -14.31
CA ARG A 227 -0.23 -22.63 -13.41
C ARG A 227 -1.51 -21.88 -13.64
N TYR A 228 -2.17 -21.49 -12.54
CA TYR A 228 -3.42 -20.72 -12.58
C TYR A 228 -3.39 -19.52 -11.64
N MET A 229 -4.15 -18.52 -12.00
CA MET A 229 -4.52 -17.38 -11.15
C MET A 229 -5.93 -17.62 -10.65
N TYR A 230 -6.10 -17.74 -9.34
CA TYR A 230 -7.37 -17.99 -8.67
C TYR A 230 -7.94 -16.66 -8.14
N PHE A 231 -9.20 -16.40 -8.42
CA PHE A 231 -9.92 -15.20 -7.98
C PHE A 231 -11.05 -15.53 -7.00
N ARG A 232 -11.31 -16.81 -6.75
CA ARG A 232 -12.30 -17.29 -5.79
C ARG A 232 -11.71 -18.41 -4.96
N SER A 233 -12.07 -18.40 -3.68
CA SER A 233 -11.75 -19.49 -2.78
C SER A 233 -12.55 -20.73 -3.14
N ASP A 234 -11.86 -21.87 -3.12
CA ASP A 234 -12.49 -23.20 -3.22
C ASP A 234 -12.37 -23.99 -1.91
N GLY A 235 -11.95 -23.33 -0.83
CA GLY A 235 -11.66 -23.92 0.46
C GLY A 235 -10.19 -24.31 0.63
N TYR A 236 -9.49 -24.68 -0.44
CA TYR A 236 -8.07 -25.02 -0.43
C TYR A 236 -7.17 -23.84 -0.80
N ILE A 237 -7.69 -22.90 -1.58
CA ILE A 237 -6.97 -21.71 -2.01
C ILE A 237 -7.70 -20.49 -1.49
N ASP A 238 -7.00 -19.62 -0.75
CA ASP A 238 -7.49 -18.35 -0.25
C ASP A 238 -7.38 -17.30 -1.36
N ALA A 239 -8.51 -17.02 -1.98
CA ALA A 239 -8.68 -16.02 -3.02
C ALA A 239 -10.07 -15.40 -2.89
N GLY A 240 -10.28 -14.24 -3.48
CA GLY A 240 -11.58 -13.59 -3.37
C GLY A 240 -11.73 -12.37 -4.25
N SER A 241 -12.96 -12.00 -4.54
CA SER A 241 -13.28 -10.78 -5.26
C SER A 241 -14.60 -10.19 -4.77
N ARG A 242 -14.70 -8.86 -4.81
CA ARG A 242 -15.96 -8.14 -4.61
C ARG A 242 -16.87 -8.25 -5.83
N PHE A 243 -16.34 -8.63 -6.98
CA PHE A 243 -17.11 -8.87 -8.20
C PHE A 243 -17.72 -10.27 -8.19
N ARG A 244 -19.05 -10.35 -8.36
CA ARG A 244 -19.79 -11.60 -8.23
C ARG A 244 -19.39 -12.65 -9.28
N ASN A 245 -19.25 -12.24 -10.52
CA ASN A 245 -19.04 -13.15 -11.66
C ASN A 245 -17.63 -13.06 -12.28
N ILE A 246 -16.62 -12.70 -11.48
CA ILE A 246 -15.24 -12.89 -11.88
C ILE A 246 -14.98 -14.41 -12.06
N PRO A 247 -14.23 -14.87 -13.09
CA PRO A 247 -13.88 -16.26 -13.26
C PRO A 247 -13.24 -16.86 -12.00
N ASN A 248 -13.53 -18.12 -11.68
CA ASN A 248 -12.91 -18.79 -10.54
C ASN A 248 -11.38 -18.83 -10.66
N ARG A 249 -10.89 -19.16 -11.85
CA ARG A 249 -9.48 -19.17 -12.19
C ARG A 249 -9.26 -18.91 -13.68
N VAL A 250 -8.07 -18.42 -14.03
CA VAL A 250 -7.60 -18.30 -15.41
C VAL A 250 -6.15 -18.81 -15.53
N PRO A 251 -5.71 -19.26 -16.71
CA PRO A 251 -4.35 -19.74 -16.92
C PRO A 251 -3.28 -18.67 -16.63
N PHE A 252 -2.26 -19.02 -15.87
CA PHE A 252 -1.04 -18.26 -15.71
C PHE A 252 0.05 -18.84 -16.62
N THR A 253 0.07 -18.39 -17.87
CA THR A 253 0.91 -18.95 -18.94
C THR A 253 2.38 -18.55 -18.79
N ASP A 254 3.27 -19.28 -19.50
CA ASP A 254 4.70 -18.93 -19.56
C ASP A 254 4.97 -17.62 -20.30
N ASP A 255 4.10 -17.23 -21.23
CA ASP A 255 4.12 -15.90 -21.84
C ASP A 255 3.49 -14.89 -20.87
N PRO A 256 4.29 -13.96 -20.30
CA PRO A 256 3.81 -13.03 -19.31
C PRO A 256 2.79 -12.01 -19.86
N LYS A 257 2.81 -11.73 -21.17
CA LYS A 257 1.85 -10.84 -21.81
C LYS A 257 0.47 -11.51 -21.89
N ILE A 258 0.44 -12.81 -22.23
CA ILE A 258 -0.81 -13.58 -22.23
C ILE A 258 -1.33 -13.73 -20.82
N ALA A 259 -0.46 -14.00 -19.83
CA ALA A 259 -0.85 -14.07 -18.43
C ALA A 259 -1.46 -12.75 -17.95
N ALA A 260 -0.85 -11.60 -18.28
CA ALA A 260 -1.39 -10.28 -17.95
C ALA A 260 -2.74 -10.03 -18.63
N GLN A 261 -2.90 -10.40 -19.91
CA GLN A 261 -4.16 -10.25 -20.62
C GLN A 261 -5.28 -11.12 -20.00
N ASN A 262 -4.95 -12.35 -19.59
CA ASN A 262 -5.89 -13.24 -18.89
C ASN A 262 -6.36 -12.61 -17.57
N TYR A 263 -5.43 -12.00 -16.80
CA TYR A 263 -5.76 -11.29 -15.58
C TYR A 263 -6.69 -10.09 -15.84
N ILE A 264 -6.31 -9.24 -16.79
CA ILE A 264 -7.07 -8.04 -17.15
C ILE A 264 -8.49 -8.42 -17.62
N ASN A 265 -8.60 -9.44 -18.48
CA ASN A 265 -9.89 -9.91 -18.98
C ASN A 265 -10.78 -10.42 -17.85
N ALA A 266 -10.23 -11.22 -16.91
CA ALA A 266 -10.98 -11.72 -15.77
C ALA A 266 -11.55 -10.56 -14.92
N VAL A 267 -10.76 -9.52 -14.66
CA VAL A 267 -11.21 -8.35 -13.91
C VAL A 267 -12.27 -7.57 -14.67
N LYS A 268 -12.07 -7.34 -15.98
CA LYS A 268 -13.04 -6.66 -16.84
C LYS A 268 -14.38 -7.40 -16.93
N GLU A 269 -14.37 -8.73 -16.98
CA GLU A 269 -15.59 -9.55 -16.90
C GLU A 269 -16.35 -9.31 -15.59
N GLY A 270 -15.63 -9.30 -14.46
CA GLY A 270 -16.24 -9.01 -13.16
C GLY A 270 -16.85 -7.61 -13.07
N ILE A 271 -16.18 -6.59 -13.64
CA ILE A 271 -16.68 -5.21 -13.69
C ILE A 271 -17.94 -5.13 -14.58
N LYS A 272 -17.89 -5.71 -15.79
CA LYS A 272 -19.03 -5.72 -16.72
C LYS A 272 -20.28 -6.34 -16.10
N ASP A 273 -20.12 -7.46 -15.41
CA ASP A 273 -21.24 -8.11 -14.72
C ASP A 273 -21.78 -7.25 -13.58
N ALA A 274 -20.92 -6.61 -12.79
CA ALA A 274 -21.34 -5.79 -11.66
C ALA A 274 -22.12 -4.54 -12.08
N ASP A 275 -21.85 -4.00 -13.27
CA ASP A 275 -22.57 -2.85 -13.88
C ASP A 275 -23.71 -3.28 -14.81
N GLU A 276 -23.93 -4.59 -15.02
CA GLU A 276 -24.87 -5.13 -16.03
C GLU A 276 -24.55 -4.59 -17.45
N PHE A 277 -23.27 -4.33 -17.71
CA PHE A 277 -22.79 -3.72 -18.95
C PHE A 277 -22.88 -4.70 -20.13
N SER A 278 -23.58 -4.29 -21.18
CA SER A 278 -23.78 -5.09 -22.41
C SER A 278 -23.12 -4.47 -23.67
N GLY A 279 -22.35 -3.39 -23.49
CA GLY A 279 -21.67 -2.69 -24.59
C GLY A 279 -20.43 -3.41 -25.12
N SER A 280 -19.82 -2.84 -26.14
CA SER A 280 -18.58 -3.33 -26.75
C SER A 280 -17.36 -3.05 -25.87
N ASP A 281 -16.24 -3.72 -26.15
CA ASP A 281 -14.96 -3.45 -25.49
C ASP A 281 -14.45 -2.02 -25.76
N GLU A 282 -14.77 -1.45 -26.91
CA GLU A 282 -14.45 -0.06 -27.24
C GLU A 282 -15.19 0.93 -26.34
N GLU A 283 -16.47 0.67 -26.09
CA GLU A 283 -17.30 1.46 -25.16
C GLU A 283 -16.80 1.30 -23.71
N PHE A 284 -16.47 0.08 -23.31
CA PHE A 284 -15.87 -0.19 -21.99
C PHE A 284 -14.58 0.64 -21.79
N ASN A 285 -13.65 0.60 -22.75
CA ASN A 285 -12.39 1.32 -22.65
C ASN A 285 -12.60 2.85 -22.65
N LYS A 286 -13.62 3.35 -23.34
CA LYS A 286 -13.99 4.77 -23.32
C LYS A 286 -14.51 5.20 -21.94
N LEU A 287 -15.33 4.37 -21.31
CA LEU A 287 -15.80 4.61 -19.94
C LEU A 287 -14.64 4.54 -18.94
N ALA A 288 -13.76 3.54 -19.05
CA ALA A 288 -12.59 3.40 -18.20
C ALA A 288 -11.68 4.64 -18.29
N LYS A 289 -11.50 5.21 -19.48
CA LYS A 289 -10.75 6.46 -19.66
C LYS A 289 -11.41 7.63 -18.95
N LYS A 290 -12.74 7.77 -19.10
CA LYS A 290 -13.50 8.82 -18.42
C LYS A 290 -13.38 8.72 -16.90
N ASP A 291 -13.45 7.51 -16.35
CA ASP A 291 -13.29 7.27 -14.91
C ASP A 291 -11.89 7.64 -14.44
N ASN A 292 -10.85 7.34 -15.24
CA ASN A 292 -9.48 7.77 -14.95
C ASN A 292 -9.36 9.30 -14.87
N ASP A 293 -9.92 10.02 -15.84
CA ASP A 293 -9.89 11.50 -15.87
C ASP A 293 -10.58 12.09 -14.63
N ILE A 294 -11.71 11.51 -14.21
CA ILE A 294 -12.44 11.91 -12.99
C ILE A 294 -11.59 11.65 -11.74
N LYS A 295 -10.89 10.51 -11.69
CA LYS A 295 -10.02 10.15 -10.57
C LYS A 295 -8.86 11.11 -10.45
N GLU A 296 -8.19 11.43 -11.56
CA GLU A 296 -7.08 12.39 -11.60
C GLU A 296 -7.51 13.79 -11.12
N GLU A 297 -8.68 14.27 -11.55
CA GLU A 297 -9.21 15.56 -11.08
C GLU A 297 -9.49 15.56 -9.58
N LYS A 298 -10.10 14.49 -9.06
CA LYS A 298 -10.34 14.34 -7.61
C LYS A 298 -9.05 14.27 -6.81
N ALA A 299 -8.06 13.53 -7.29
CA ALA A 299 -6.76 13.38 -6.64
C ALA A 299 -5.99 14.70 -6.61
N SER A 300 -5.99 15.47 -7.70
CA SER A 300 -5.39 16.81 -7.74
C SER A 300 -6.00 17.77 -6.70
N LYS A 301 -7.32 17.74 -6.55
CA LYS A 301 -8.01 18.52 -5.52
C LYS A 301 -7.64 18.06 -4.10
N ALA A 302 -7.53 16.75 -3.89
CA ALA A 302 -7.14 16.19 -2.60
C ALA A 302 -5.68 16.53 -2.26
N ALA A 303 -4.76 16.46 -3.23
CA ALA A 303 -3.36 16.83 -3.06
C ALA A 303 -3.22 18.29 -2.59
N ILE A 304 -3.91 19.21 -3.25
CA ILE A 304 -3.91 20.65 -2.83
C ILE A 304 -4.42 20.81 -1.39
N ALA A 305 -5.46 20.06 -1.02
CA ALA A 305 -6.00 20.11 0.35
C ALA A 305 -5.01 19.55 1.38
N ASN A 306 -4.28 18.47 1.04
CA ASN A 306 -3.28 17.85 1.89
C ASN A 306 -2.06 18.77 2.09
N ILE A 307 -1.55 19.39 1.01
CA ILE A 307 -0.45 20.39 1.10
C ILE A 307 -0.84 21.50 2.08
N LYS A 308 -2.04 22.03 1.95
CA LYS A 308 -2.52 23.09 2.84
C LYS A 308 -2.64 22.63 4.29
N ALA A 309 -3.10 21.40 4.52
CA ALA A 309 -3.20 20.84 5.87
C ALA A 309 -1.82 20.66 6.52
N ASP A 310 -0.83 20.17 5.75
CA ASP A 310 0.55 20.00 6.22
C ASP A 310 1.21 21.36 6.54
N GLU A 311 0.98 22.36 5.70
CA GLU A 311 1.46 23.74 5.96
C GLU A 311 0.84 24.31 7.25
N ASP A 312 -0.46 24.07 7.47
CA ASP A 312 -1.14 24.50 8.68
C ASP A 312 -0.62 23.77 9.92
N GLU A 313 -0.35 22.46 9.85
CA GLU A 313 0.25 21.68 10.94
C GLU A 313 1.67 22.16 11.27
N LYS A 314 2.53 22.31 10.27
CA LYS A 314 3.88 22.86 10.44
C LYS A 314 3.86 24.28 11.03
N ARG A 315 2.89 25.09 10.62
CA ARG A 315 2.72 26.43 11.18
C ARG A 315 2.43 26.39 12.67
N VAL A 316 1.53 25.51 13.11
CA VAL A 316 1.20 25.32 14.53
C VAL A 316 2.45 24.88 15.32
N GLU A 317 3.20 23.89 14.83
CA GLU A 317 4.43 23.44 15.47
C GLU A 317 5.47 24.54 15.61
N LEU A 318 5.74 25.28 14.54
CA LEU A 318 6.70 26.40 14.56
C LEU A 318 6.22 27.52 15.49
N PHE A 319 4.93 27.79 15.52
CA PHE A 319 4.37 28.81 16.41
C PHE A 319 4.46 28.41 17.88
N ASP A 320 4.22 27.15 18.21
CA ASP A 320 4.39 26.63 19.57
C ASP A 320 5.87 26.64 19.99
N LYS A 321 6.79 26.25 19.11
CA LYS A 321 8.24 26.37 19.34
C LYS A 321 8.65 27.84 19.56
N PHE A 322 8.13 28.77 18.76
CA PHE A 322 8.36 30.19 18.93
C PHE A 322 7.87 30.67 20.32
N LYS A 323 6.67 30.27 20.76
CA LYS A 323 6.14 30.63 22.08
C LYS A 323 7.02 30.11 23.23
N GLU A 324 7.57 28.92 23.10
CA GLU A 324 8.48 28.34 24.11
C GLU A 324 9.81 29.11 24.16
N LEU A 325 10.42 29.37 23.04
CA LEU A 325 11.66 30.13 22.94
C LEU A 325 11.48 31.56 23.44
N LEU A 326 10.34 32.19 23.12
CA LEU A 326 10.03 33.53 23.60
C LEU A 326 9.99 33.63 25.14
N LYS A 327 9.59 32.57 25.85
CA LYS A 327 9.58 32.54 27.32
C LYS A 327 11.02 32.57 27.88
N SER A 328 11.94 31.86 27.27
CA SER A 328 13.33 31.67 27.73
C SER A 328 14.34 32.67 27.16
N ALA A 329 14.02 33.37 26.07
CA ALA A 329 14.91 34.32 25.40
C ALA A 329 15.26 35.56 26.23
N GLY A 330 16.44 36.11 25.95
CA GLY A 330 16.91 37.35 26.57
C GLY A 330 16.16 38.61 26.05
N THR A 331 16.28 39.73 26.77
CA THR A 331 15.57 40.99 26.43
C THR A 331 15.94 41.51 25.04
N LYS A 332 17.18 41.35 24.61
CA LYS A 332 17.66 41.80 23.30
C LYS A 332 16.96 41.09 22.16
N GLN A 333 16.94 39.73 22.21
CA GLN A 333 16.29 38.89 21.19
C GLN A 333 14.77 39.12 21.16
N LYS A 334 14.13 39.25 22.33
CA LYS A 334 12.72 39.58 22.40
C LYS A 334 12.39 40.87 21.68
N ASN A 335 13.22 41.93 21.89
CA ASN A 335 13.03 43.20 21.22
C ASN A 335 13.25 43.13 19.72
N GLU A 336 14.26 42.33 19.25
CA GLU A 336 14.51 42.11 17.83
C GLU A 336 13.34 41.42 17.17
N ALA A 337 12.85 40.33 17.77
CA ALA A 337 11.68 39.58 17.28
C ALA A 337 10.42 40.47 17.25
N VAL A 338 10.15 41.26 18.30
CA VAL A 338 9.00 42.17 18.35
C VAL A 338 9.11 43.24 17.27
N ASN A 339 10.29 43.79 17.00
CA ASN A 339 10.48 44.79 15.93
C ASN A 339 10.19 44.18 14.56
N LEU A 340 10.66 42.96 14.28
CA LEU A 340 10.40 42.27 13.02
C LEU A 340 8.90 42.01 12.83
N VAL A 341 8.19 41.57 13.88
CA VAL A 341 6.73 41.38 13.84
C VAL A 341 5.98 42.69 13.55
N LYS A 342 6.48 43.79 14.10
CA LYS A 342 5.92 45.13 13.82
C LYS A 342 6.19 45.61 12.38
N GLU A 343 7.37 45.27 11.82
CA GLU A 343 7.69 45.56 10.42
C GLU A 343 6.76 44.78 9.45
N TRP A 344 6.28 43.60 9.84
CA TRP A 344 5.28 42.83 9.08
C TRP A 344 3.84 43.31 9.31
N GLU A 345 3.64 44.29 10.20
CA GLU A 345 2.32 44.79 10.59
C GLU A 345 1.41 43.71 11.20
N TYR A 346 2.01 42.69 11.84
CA TYR A 346 1.27 41.61 12.47
C TYR A 346 0.96 41.87 13.94
N THR A 347 -0.24 41.42 14.34
CA THR A 347 -0.60 41.22 15.75
C THR A 347 -0.17 39.81 16.20
N THR A 348 -0.19 39.53 17.49
CA THR A 348 0.06 38.16 18.01
C THR A 348 -0.90 37.13 17.40
N LYS A 349 -2.14 37.52 17.13
CA LYS A 349 -3.13 36.65 16.49
C LYS A 349 -2.85 36.46 15.00
N ASP A 350 -2.29 37.44 14.32
CA ASP A 350 -1.89 37.34 12.93
C ASP A 350 -0.70 36.40 12.77
N LEU A 351 0.24 36.40 13.73
CA LEU A 351 1.35 35.42 13.74
C LEU A 351 0.87 33.97 13.77
N GLU A 352 -0.15 33.67 14.56
CA GLU A 352 -0.73 32.35 14.67
C GLU A 352 -1.47 31.91 13.39
N THR A 353 -2.13 32.86 12.71
CA THR A 353 -3.09 32.55 11.65
C THR A 353 -2.62 32.90 10.23
N LYS A 354 -1.68 33.85 10.09
CA LYS A 354 -1.29 34.45 8.80
C LYS A 354 0.20 34.36 8.50
N ALA A 355 1.07 34.22 9.54
CA ALA A 355 2.51 34.17 9.30
C ALA A 355 2.87 32.96 8.44
N SER A 356 3.75 33.16 7.47
CA SER A 356 4.31 32.07 6.66
C SER A 356 5.26 31.22 7.49
N LEU A 357 5.54 29.99 7.01
CA LEU A 357 6.52 29.10 7.65
C LEU A 357 7.90 29.75 7.72
N GLU A 358 8.29 30.50 6.67
CA GLU A 358 9.56 31.22 6.60
C GLU A 358 9.65 32.34 7.65
N GLU A 359 8.59 33.12 7.82
CA GLU A 359 8.53 34.18 8.82
C GLU A 359 8.62 33.62 10.25
N LEU A 360 7.91 32.53 10.55
CA LEU A 360 8.02 31.86 11.85
C LEU A 360 9.43 31.30 12.09
N GLN A 361 10.06 30.72 11.06
CA GLN A 361 11.41 30.20 11.14
C GLN A 361 12.45 31.32 11.37
N GLN A 362 12.25 32.52 10.78
CA GLN A 362 13.10 33.70 11.04
C GLN A 362 13.00 34.14 12.49
N LEU A 363 11.79 34.19 13.06
CA LEU A 363 11.59 34.56 14.47
C LEU A 363 12.25 33.54 15.42
N ILE A 364 12.14 32.25 15.12
CA ILE A 364 12.80 31.16 15.85
C ILE A 364 14.31 31.35 15.82
N THR A 365 14.87 31.59 14.63
CA THR A 365 16.31 31.80 14.43
C THR A 365 16.85 33.01 15.24
N ILE A 366 16.08 34.08 15.33
CA ILE A 366 16.45 35.25 16.16
C ILE A 366 16.50 34.88 17.64
N LEU A 367 15.52 34.10 18.12
CA LEU A 367 15.43 33.71 19.52
C LEU A 367 16.46 32.63 19.93
N GLU A 368 16.98 31.84 18.98
CA GLU A 368 18.00 30.80 19.19
C GLU A 368 19.44 31.35 19.19
N LYS A 369 19.70 32.55 18.65
CA LYS A 369 21.05 33.10 18.39
C LYS A 369 22.01 33.22 19.57
N ASP A 370 21.55 33.19 20.82
CA ASP A 370 22.42 33.42 22.00
C ASP A 370 22.46 32.27 23.03
N ASN A 371 21.96 31.07 22.71
CA ASN A 371 22.15 29.90 23.61
C ASN A 371 23.54 29.26 23.51
N PHE A 372 24.47 29.82 22.71
CA PHE A 372 25.82 29.30 22.50
C PHE A 372 26.97 30.17 23.05
N VAL A 373 26.66 31.22 23.83
CA VAL A 373 27.69 32.03 24.47
C VAL A 373 27.41 32.13 25.96
N SER A 374 27.85 31.14 26.72
CA SER A 374 28.24 31.25 28.13
C SER A 374 29.12 30.06 28.52
#